data_89364b6c089cde9bd8888e00a098b3a7
#
_entry.id   89364b6c089cde9bd8888e00a098b3a7
#
_cell.length_a   1.000
_cell.length_b   1.000
_cell.length_c   1.000
_cell.angle_alpha   90.00
_cell.angle_beta   90.00
_cell.angle_gamma   90.00
#
_symmetry.space_group_name_H-M   'P 1'
#
loop_
_entity.id
_entity.type
_entity.pdbx_description
1 polymer ?
#
loop_
_entity_poly.entity_id
_entity_poly.type
_entity_poly.pdbx_seq_one_letter_code
_entity_poly.pdbx_strand_id
1 'polypeptide(L)'
;MLFCSIDIGFGKVYLINSDNISKIKKGAVLINTARGPLVETEALVKALNDGQLGGYGADVLEEEGVIKDEKAFLLHGYPEGHNLKTVLASHVLIDMPNVIITPHNAFNTKEALQRILDTDVENIKSFLEKGEARFPLLMK
;
A
#
# COMPACT_ATOMS: atom_id res chain seq x y z
N MET A 1 -5.62 17.24 5.06
CA MET A 1 -4.76 16.03 5.01
C MET A 1 -5.56 14.87 5.57
N LEU A 2 -5.61 13.75 4.86
CA LEU A 2 -6.29 12.52 5.28
C LEU A 2 -5.26 11.39 5.25
N PHE A 3 -5.16 10.62 6.34
CA PHE A 3 -4.29 9.45 6.44
C PHE A 3 -5.09 8.16 6.38
N CYS A 4 -4.66 7.20 5.57
CA CYS A 4 -5.09 5.82 5.63
C CYS A 4 -4.05 4.99 6.39
N SER A 5 -4.47 4.41 7.53
CA SER A 5 -3.61 3.57 8.39
C SER A 5 -4.45 2.44 8.99
N ILE A 6 -5.00 1.58 8.14
CA ILE A 6 -5.81 0.44 8.58
C ILE A 6 -5.18 -0.84 8.02
N ASP A 7 -4.99 -1.83 8.88
CA ASP A 7 -4.65 -3.18 8.45
C ASP A 7 -5.97 -3.92 8.13
N ILE A 8 -6.21 -4.10 6.85
CA ILE A 8 -7.30 -4.93 6.34
C ILE A 8 -6.66 -6.21 5.83
N GLY A 9 -6.85 -7.32 6.48
CA GLY A 9 -6.34 -8.62 6.06
C GLY A 9 -6.32 -8.86 4.54
N PHE A 10 -6.09 -10.03 4.05
CA PHE A 10 -6.00 -10.34 2.62
C PHE A 10 -7.35 -10.14 1.91
N GLY A 11 -7.47 -9.05 1.11
CA GLY A 11 -8.64 -8.75 0.27
C GLY A 11 -8.59 -7.33 -0.31
N LYS A 12 -9.13 -7.14 -1.54
CA LYS A 12 -9.31 -5.79 -2.12
C LYS A 12 -10.53 -5.14 -1.45
N VAL A 13 -10.30 -4.28 -0.47
CA VAL A 13 -11.34 -3.47 0.15
C VAL A 13 -10.98 -2.00 -0.06
N TYR A 14 -11.52 -1.39 -1.09
CA TYR A 14 -11.35 0.04 -1.31
C TYR A 14 -12.08 0.85 -0.23
N LEU A 15 -11.33 1.37 0.74
CA LEU A 15 -11.84 2.34 1.70
C LEU A 15 -12.18 3.67 0.99
N ILE A 16 -11.32 4.07 0.06
CA ILE A 16 -11.51 5.23 -0.81
C ILE A 16 -11.68 4.72 -2.24
N ASN A 17 -12.82 5.03 -2.85
CA ASN A 17 -13.23 4.56 -4.17
C ASN A 17 -14.03 5.62 -4.93
N SER A 18 -14.47 5.29 -6.15
CA SER A 18 -15.26 6.16 -7.02
C SER A 18 -16.56 6.69 -6.39
N ASP A 19 -17.18 5.95 -5.45
CA ASP A 19 -18.45 6.34 -4.81
C ASP A 19 -18.28 7.37 -3.68
N ASN A 20 -17.07 7.44 -3.10
CA ASN A 20 -16.86 8.24 -1.90
C ASN A 20 -15.72 9.27 -1.99
N ILE A 21 -14.81 9.16 -2.96
CA ILE A 21 -13.67 10.07 -3.10
C ILE A 21 -14.11 11.54 -3.28
N SER A 22 -15.27 11.77 -3.88
CA SER A 22 -15.87 13.10 -4.06
C SER A 22 -16.34 13.74 -2.74
N LYS A 23 -16.52 12.96 -1.66
CA LYS A 23 -16.90 13.44 -0.32
C LYS A 23 -15.71 14.00 0.45
N ILE A 24 -14.49 13.74 0.01
CA ILE A 24 -13.29 14.34 0.57
C ILE A 24 -13.29 15.83 0.25
N LYS A 25 -12.85 16.65 1.20
CA LYS A 25 -12.75 18.11 0.99
C LYS A 25 -11.96 18.41 -0.28
N LYS A 26 -12.51 19.23 -1.17
CA LYS A 26 -11.85 19.65 -2.41
C LYS A 26 -10.47 20.26 -2.11
N GLY A 27 -9.48 19.86 -2.86
CA GLY A 27 -8.08 20.30 -2.71
C GLY A 27 -7.36 19.63 -1.53
N ALA A 28 -7.94 18.65 -0.87
CA ALA A 28 -7.26 17.90 0.19
C ALA A 28 -6.10 17.06 -0.35
N VAL A 29 -5.08 16.85 0.47
CA VAL A 29 -4.00 15.89 0.21
C VAL A 29 -4.34 14.58 0.92
N LEU A 30 -4.32 13.49 0.16
CA LEU A 30 -4.51 12.12 0.67
C LEU A 30 -3.14 11.45 0.87
N ILE A 31 -2.94 10.80 2.01
CA ILE A 31 -1.71 10.06 2.32
C ILE A 31 -2.06 8.59 2.60
N ASN A 32 -1.39 7.66 1.92
CA ASN A 32 -1.54 6.22 2.12
C ASN A 32 -0.18 5.57 2.39
N THR A 33 0.06 5.21 3.64
CA THR A 33 1.24 4.46 4.08
C THR A 33 0.87 3.06 4.61
N ALA A 34 -0.36 2.62 4.36
CA ALA A 34 -0.88 1.36 4.88
C ALA A 34 -0.83 0.23 3.84
N ARG A 35 -1.76 0.22 2.89
CA ARG A 35 -1.81 -0.78 1.81
C ARG A 35 -2.38 -0.15 0.54
N GLY A 36 -1.81 -0.50 -0.63
CA GLY A 36 -2.27 -0.02 -1.94
C GLY A 36 -3.77 -0.20 -2.17
N PRO A 37 -4.33 -1.41 -1.99
CA PRO A 37 -5.75 -1.69 -2.19
C PRO A 37 -6.75 -0.97 -1.28
N LEU A 38 -6.30 -0.09 -0.39
CA LEU A 38 -7.19 0.81 0.37
C LEU A 38 -7.77 1.94 -0.49
N VAL A 39 -7.07 2.31 -1.54
CA VAL A 39 -7.45 3.41 -2.44
C VAL A 39 -7.56 2.87 -3.85
N GLU A 40 -8.73 3.00 -4.47
CA GLU A 40 -8.96 2.64 -5.87
C GLU A 40 -8.14 3.57 -6.77
N THR A 41 -7.12 3.02 -7.44
CA THR A 41 -6.14 3.80 -8.19
C THR A 41 -6.78 4.59 -9.33
N GLU A 42 -7.76 4.02 -10.04
CA GLU A 42 -8.45 4.68 -11.15
C GLU A 42 -9.27 5.89 -10.68
N ALA A 43 -9.98 5.75 -9.55
CA ALA A 43 -10.72 6.84 -8.94
C ALA A 43 -9.79 7.96 -8.45
N LEU A 44 -8.63 7.58 -7.90
CA LEU A 44 -7.60 8.49 -7.44
C LEU A 44 -7.02 9.34 -8.58
N VAL A 45 -6.60 8.70 -9.69
CA VAL A 45 -6.06 9.40 -10.88
C VAL A 45 -7.07 10.43 -11.39
N LYS A 46 -8.35 10.05 -11.50
CA LYS A 46 -9.41 10.96 -11.91
C LYS A 46 -9.57 12.12 -10.93
N ALA A 47 -9.63 11.87 -9.63
CA ALA A 47 -9.81 12.90 -8.61
C ALA A 47 -8.65 13.90 -8.56
N LEU A 48 -7.42 13.47 -8.80
CA LEU A 48 -6.25 14.32 -8.91
C LEU A 48 -6.29 15.18 -10.18
N ASN A 49 -6.63 14.57 -11.32
CA ASN A 49 -6.74 15.26 -12.60
C ASN A 49 -7.84 16.35 -12.59
N ASP A 50 -9.00 16.05 -11.98
CA ASP A 50 -10.14 16.96 -11.90
C ASP A 50 -9.99 18.02 -10.78
N GLY A 51 -8.88 17.98 -10.02
CA GLY A 51 -8.63 18.90 -8.90
C GLY A 51 -9.56 18.68 -7.68
N GLN A 52 -10.23 17.54 -7.60
CA GLN A 52 -10.96 17.13 -6.40
C GLN A 52 -9.99 16.88 -5.26
N LEU A 53 -8.88 16.19 -5.52
CA LEU A 53 -7.73 16.10 -4.63
C LEU A 53 -6.64 17.07 -5.08
N GLY A 54 -6.02 17.74 -4.12
CA GLY A 54 -4.89 18.64 -4.37
C GLY A 54 -3.54 17.92 -4.50
N GLY A 55 -3.44 16.70 -3.96
CA GLY A 55 -2.25 15.88 -4.03
C GLY A 55 -2.41 14.51 -3.39
N TYR A 56 -1.45 13.63 -3.68
CA TYR A 56 -1.38 12.29 -3.10
C TYR A 56 0.04 11.95 -2.67
N GLY A 57 0.17 11.35 -1.50
CA GLY A 57 1.42 10.76 -1.03
C GLY A 57 1.20 9.29 -0.72
N ALA A 58 2.03 8.41 -1.26
CA ALA A 58 1.92 6.99 -0.99
C ALA A 58 3.27 6.32 -0.78
N ASP A 59 3.30 5.37 0.13
CA ASP A 59 4.40 4.43 0.30
C ASP A 59 4.06 3.05 -0.28
N VAL A 60 2.83 2.88 -0.75
CA VAL A 60 2.25 1.62 -1.24
C VAL A 60 1.39 1.87 -2.47
N LEU A 61 1.41 0.96 -3.43
CA LEU A 61 0.58 1.01 -4.64
C LEU A 61 -0.24 -0.26 -4.79
N GLU A 62 -1.39 -0.17 -5.48
CA GLU A 62 -2.05 -1.36 -6.02
C GLU A 62 -1.14 -2.02 -7.05
N GLU A 63 -1.22 -3.34 -7.16
CA GLU A 63 -0.40 -4.14 -8.09
C GLU A 63 1.12 -3.89 -7.96
N GLU A 64 1.57 -3.46 -6.76
CA GLU A 64 2.97 -3.09 -6.48
C GLU A 64 3.96 -4.21 -6.87
N GLY A 65 3.59 -5.48 -6.70
CA GLY A 65 4.40 -6.62 -7.10
C GLY A 65 4.64 -6.69 -8.60
N VAL A 66 3.62 -6.36 -9.41
CA VAL A 66 3.72 -6.33 -10.88
C VAL A 66 4.57 -5.14 -11.35
N ILE A 67 4.36 -3.98 -10.72
CA ILE A 67 5.11 -2.76 -11.04
C ILE A 67 6.60 -2.92 -10.73
N LYS A 68 6.95 -3.64 -9.66
CA LYS A 68 8.36 -3.89 -9.28
C LYS A 68 9.07 -4.89 -10.18
N ASP A 69 8.36 -5.76 -10.87
CA ASP A 69 8.96 -6.81 -11.74
C ASP A 69 8.42 -6.76 -13.18
N GLU A 70 8.45 -5.57 -13.78
CA GLU A 70 8.03 -5.33 -15.16
C GLU A 70 8.80 -6.21 -16.17
N LYS A 71 10.06 -6.52 -15.86
CA LYS A 71 10.88 -7.41 -16.72
C LYS A 71 10.32 -8.83 -16.76
N ALA A 72 9.94 -9.40 -15.61
CA ALA A 72 9.31 -10.72 -15.59
C ALA A 72 7.98 -10.70 -16.35
N PHE A 73 7.20 -9.64 -16.21
CA PHE A 73 5.97 -9.42 -16.95
C PHE A 73 6.19 -9.42 -18.48
N LEU A 74 7.20 -8.70 -18.96
CA LEU A 74 7.51 -8.63 -20.39
C LEU A 74 8.03 -9.96 -20.94
N LEU A 75 8.75 -10.76 -20.15
CA LEU A 75 9.37 -12.02 -20.58
C LEU A 75 8.43 -13.23 -20.45
N HIS A 76 7.56 -13.24 -19.46
CA HIS A 76 6.76 -14.41 -19.08
C HIS A 76 5.25 -14.22 -19.24
N GLY A 77 4.82 -13.04 -19.68
CA GLY A 77 3.42 -12.68 -19.83
C GLY A 77 2.79 -12.14 -18.54
N TYR A 78 1.55 -11.67 -18.67
CA TYR A 78 0.82 -11.04 -17.57
C TYR A 78 0.38 -12.10 -16.55
N PRO A 79 0.68 -11.94 -15.25
CA PRO A 79 0.27 -12.89 -14.24
C PRO A 79 -1.27 -12.95 -14.13
N GLU A 80 -1.83 -14.14 -14.08
CA GLU A 80 -3.28 -14.30 -13.85
C GLU A 80 -3.70 -13.66 -12.51
N GLY A 81 -4.90 -13.08 -12.50
CA GLY A 81 -5.48 -12.46 -11.30
C GLY A 81 -5.09 -11.01 -11.04
N HIS A 82 -4.24 -10.41 -11.87
CA HIS A 82 -3.88 -8.99 -11.78
C HIS A 82 -4.71 -8.12 -12.75
N ASN A 83 -4.75 -6.81 -12.52
CA ASN A 83 -5.49 -5.86 -13.35
C ASN A 83 -4.55 -4.91 -14.10
N LEU A 84 -4.37 -5.16 -15.40
CA LEU A 84 -3.51 -4.33 -16.26
C LEU A 84 -3.92 -2.84 -16.25
N LYS A 85 -5.20 -2.56 -16.18
CA LYS A 85 -5.71 -1.17 -16.14
C LYS A 85 -5.24 -0.47 -14.87
N THR A 86 -5.24 -1.15 -13.72
CA THR A 86 -4.73 -0.64 -12.46
C THR A 86 -3.21 -0.41 -12.53
N VAL A 87 -2.45 -1.31 -13.18
CA VAL A 87 -1.00 -1.12 -13.40
C VAL A 87 -0.75 0.13 -14.25
N LEU A 88 -1.46 0.30 -15.35
CA LEU A 88 -1.35 1.50 -16.20
C LEU A 88 -1.76 2.78 -15.44
N ALA A 89 -2.83 2.72 -14.63
CA ALA A 89 -3.24 3.84 -13.80
C ALA A 89 -2.16 4.20 -12.76
N SER A 90 -1.46 3.21 -12.20
CA SER A 90 -0.35 3.43 -11.27
C SER A 90 0.84 4.12 -11.96
N HIS A 91 1.16 3.77 -13.22
CA HIS A 91 2.18 4.50 -13.99
C HIS A 91 1.79 5.96 -14.22
N VAL A 92 0.54 6.21 -14.63
CA VAL A 92 0.02 7.58 -14.76
C VAL A 92 0.13 8.34 -13.44
N LEU A 93 -0.21 7.68 -12.31
CA LEU A 93 -0.15 8.27 -10.98
C LEU A 93 1.28 8.69 -10.59
N ILE A 94 2.28 7.84 -10.87
CA ILE A 94 3.70 8.09 -10.56
C ILE A 94 4.21 9.34 -11.30
N ASP A 95 3.73 9.60 -12.51
CA ASP A 95 4.16 10.72 -13.35
C ASP A 95 3.42 12.05 -13.05
N MET A 96 2.41 12.03 -12.16
CA MET A 96 1.65 13.23 -11.83
C MET A 96 2.46 14.20 -10.95
N PRO A 97 2.50 15.52 -11.25
CA PRO A 97 3.34 16.48 -10.54
C PRO A 97 2.91 16.78 -9.09
N ASN A 98 1.68 16.42 -8.73
CA ASN A 98 1.12 16.57 -7.39
C ASN A 98 1.05 15.24 -6.62
N VAL A 99 1.90 14.26 -7.02
CA VAL A 99 1.99 12.94 -6.40
C VAL A 99 3.42 12.68 -5.93
N ILE A 100 3.54 12.06 -4.77
CA ILE A 100 4.81 11.60 -4.20
C ILE A 100 4.65 10.12 -3.88
N ILE A 101 5.50 9.28 -4.48
CA ILE A 101 5.57 7.85 -4.18
C ILE A 101 6.91 7.51 -3.54
N THR A 102 6.89 6.74 -2.47
CA THR A 102 8.08 6.17 -1.83
C THR A 102 8.07 4.63 -1.94
N PRO A 103 9.24 3.98 -1.91
CA PRO A 103 9.37 2.57 -2.29
C PRO A 103 9.00 1.58 -1.18
N HIS A 104 7.83 1.74 -0.55
CA HIS A 104 7.32 0.91 0.55
C HIS A 104 8.31 0.84 1.73
N ASN A 105 8.75 2.00 2.17
CA ASN A 105 9.82 2.13 3.16
C ASN A 105 9.45 3.04 4.35
N ALA A 106 8.19 3.41 4.50
CA ALA A 106 7.74 4.31 5.57
C ALA A 106 7.92 3.72 6.98
N PHE A 107 7.99 2.39 7.10
CA PHE A 107 8.26 1.69 8.36
C PHE A 107 9.75 1.71 8.76
N ASN A 108 10.67 2.03 7.86
CA ASN A 108 12.12 1.81 8.01
C ASN A 108 12.77 2.93 8.84
N THR A 109 12.34 3.07 10.10
CA THR A 109 13.03 3.89 11.10
C THR A 109 13.87 2.99 12.00
N LYS A 110 14.91 3.56 12.62
CA LYS A 110 15.79 2.84 13.56
C LYS A 110 14.99 2.18 14.68
N GLU A 111 14.01 2.90 15.23
CA GLU A 111 13.17 2.44 16.33
C GLU A 111 12.20 1.32 15.90
N ALA A 112 11.66 1.41 14.68
CA ALA A 112 10.78 0.37 14.15
C ALA A 112 11.55 -0.92 13.85
N LEU A 113 12.71 -0.81 13.22
CA LEU A 113 13.60 -1.96 12.97
C LEU A 113 14.05 -2.62 14.28
N GLN A 114 14.43 -1.84 15.29
CA GLN A 114 14.82 -2.39 16.57
C GLN A 114 13.66 -3.18 17.22
N ARG A 115 12.43 -2.66 17.19
CA ARG A 115 11.25 -3.38 17.72
C ARG A 115 10.95 -4.68 16.96
N ILE A 116 11.13 -4.69 15.65
CA ILE A 116 10.97 -5.91 14.84
C ILE A 116 12.00 -6.95 15.29
N LEU A 117 13.28 -6.58 15.33
CA LEU A 117 14.35 -7.48 15.75
C LEU A 117 14.17 -8.00 17.18
N ASP A 118 13.79 -7.15 18.13
CA ASP A 118 13.53 -7.55 19.50
C ASP A 118 12.39 -8.57 19.58
N THR A 119 11.31 -8.34 18.83
CA THR A 119 10.17 -9.26 18.74
C THR A 119 10.57 -10.62 18.15
N ASP A 120 11.36 -10.63 17.09
CA ASP A 120 11.84 -11.86 16.45
C ASP A 120 12.73 -12.65 17.40
N VAL A 121 13.67 -11.97 18.09
CA VAL A 121 14.56 -12.60 19.09
C VAL A 121 13.75 -13.19 20.24
N GLU A 122 12.74 -12.48 20.75
CA GLU A 122 11.87 -13.00 21.82
C GLU A 122 11.05 -14.20 21.39
N ASN A 123 10.52 -14.20 20.15
CA ASN A 123 9.81 -15.35 19.60
C ASN A 123 10.73 -16.57 19.45
N ILE A 124 11.94 -16.39 18.92
CA ILE A 124 12.93 -17.47 18.76
C ILE A 124 13.31 -18.04 20.13
N LYS A 125 13.63 -17.20 21.12
CA LYS A 125 13.96 -17.64 22.48
C LYS A 125 12.82 -18.43 23.11
N SER A 126 11.60 -17.91 23.06
CA SER A 126 10.43 -18.59 23.62
C SER A 126 10.18 -19.93 22.93
N PHE A 127 10.34 -20.01 21.62
CA PHE A 127 10.19 -21.26 20.89
C PHE A 127 11.24 -22.31 21.29
N LEU A 128 12.51 -21.91 21.44
CA LEU A 128 13.58 -22.81 21.86
C LEU A 128 13.41 -23.30 23.31
N GLU A 129 12.89 -22.47 24.20
CA GLU A 129 12.72 -22.79 25.62
C GLU A 129 11.43 -23.55 25.92
N LYS A 130 10.33 -23.22 25.21
CA LYS A 130 8.97 -23.67 25.55
C LYS A 130 8.24 -24.39 24.41
N GLY A 131 8.80 -24.39 23.19
CA GLY A 131 8.15 -24.94 21.99
C GLY A 131 7.07 -24.01 21.37
N GLU A 132 6.90 -22.80 21.93
CA GLU A 132 5.85 -21.87 21.49
C GLU A 132 6.41 -20.46 21.31
N ALA A 133 5.96 -19.74 20.28
CA ALA A 133 6.29 -18.33 20.10
C ALA A 133 5.64 -17.48 21.19
N ARG A 134 6.34 -16.43 21.68
CA ARG A 134 5.77 -15.49 22.65
C ARG A 134 4.59 -14.68 22.08
N PHE A 135 4.67 -14.35 20.79
CA PHE A 135 3.65 -13.62 20.05
C PHE A 135 3.16 -14.45 18.86
N PRO A 136 2.33 -15.49 19.09
CA PRO A 136 1.86 -16.36 18.03
C PRO A 136 0.90 -15.60 17.09
N LEU A 137 0.97 -15.90 15.79
CA LEU A 137 -0.06 -15.47 14.85
C LEU A 137 -1.35 -16.22 15.19
N LEU A 138 -2.37 -15.48 15.60
CA LEU A 138 -3.72 -16.03 15.73
C LEU A 138 -4.30 -16.22 14.32
N MET A 139 -4.18 -17.44 13.78
CA MET A 139 -4.92 -17.79 12.57
C MET A 139 -6.42 -17.82 12.93
N LYS A 140 -7.16 -16.88 12.36
CA LYS A 140 -8.63 -16.86 12.40
C LYS A 140 -9.17 -17.56 11.18
#